data_a8ccf3c0d4a769c93a6ccdc6c87154ea
#
_entry.id   a8ccf3c0d4a769c93a6ccdc6c87154ea
#
_cell.length_a   1.000
_cell.length_b   1.000
_cell.length_c   1.000
_cell.angle_alpha   90.00
_cell.angle_beta   90.00
_cell.angle_gamma   90.00
#
_symmetry.space_group_name_H-M   'P 1'
#
loop_
_entity.id
_entity.type
_entity.pdbx_description
1 polymer ?
#
loop_
_entity_poly.entity_id
_entity_poly.type
_entity_poly.pdbx_seq_one_letter_code
_entity_poly.pdbx_strand_id
1 'polypeptide(L)'
;MNDVIVSPHFLSTDIGSNVLKNGGNAVDAAIATNLIQGIVAPETCGIGGDLFAIVWDPEQNKPTFLDASGYAGSKVNPKNLKGLTSIPLNHPYSVTVPGAVAGWFELSKKYGTIPIQDILELGIELCHIGFDVSEELNKSL
;
A
#
# COMPACT_ATOMS: atom_id res chain seq x y z
N MET A 1 -19.54 -0.76 17.70
CA MET A 1 -19.44 -0.15 16.35
C MET A 1 -19.06 -1.29 15.41
N ASN A 2 -19.70 -1.42 14.27
CA ASN A 2 -19.32 -2.49 13.33
C ASN A 2 -18.22 -1.92 12.43
N ASP A 3 -16.99 -2.34 12.68
CA ASP A 3 -15.85 -1.96 11.85
C ASP A 3 -15.91 -2.71 10.52
N VAL A 4 -15.57 -2.05 9.43
CA VAL A 4 -15.60 -2.63 8.08
C VAL A 4 -14.28 -2.36 7.39
N ILE A 5 -13.75 -3.39 6.75
CA ILE A 5 -12.60 -3.29 5.86
C ILE A 5 -12.93 -3.96 4.52
N VAL A 6 -12.44 -3.40 3.44
CA VAL A 6 -12.64 -3.92 2.09
C VAL A 6 -11.33 -3.82 1.33
N SER A 7 -10.97 -4.89 0.64
CA SER A 7 -9.82 -4.92 -0.27
C SER A 7 -10.07 -5.91 -1.42
N PRO A 8 -9.31 -5.83 -2.51
CA PRO A 8 -9.47 -6.74 -3.65
C PRO A 8 -9.20 -8.21 -3.36
N HIS A 9 -8.34 -8.52 -2.39
CA HIS A 9 -7.96 -9.89 -2.07
C HIS A 9 -8.46 -10.29 -0.67
N PHE A 10 -9.05 -11.48 -0.55
CA PHE A 10 -9.65 -11.95 0.71
C PHE A 10 -8.64 -12.03 1.87
N LEU A 11 -7.40 -12.51 1.63
CA LEU A 11 -6.36 -12.56 2.67
C LEU A 11 -6.02 -11.17 3.21
N SER A 12 -5.97 -10.15 2.34
CA SER A 12 -5.75 -8.78 2.75
C SER A 12 -6.88 -8.26 3.63
N THR A 13 -8.13 -8.57 3.26
CA THR A 13 -9.32 -8.22 4.04
C THR A 13 -9.33 -8.92 5.38
N ASP A 14 -9.01 -10.21 5.43
CA ASP A 14 -9.01 -11.01 6.66
C ASP A 14 -7.97 -10.51 7.65
N ILE A 15 -6.75 -10.23 7.20
CA ILE A 15 -5.69 -9.72 8.07
C ILE A 15 -6.04 -8.31 8.58
N GLY A 16 -6.52 -7.42 7.73
CA GLY A 16 -6.98 -6.10 8.18
C GLY A 16 -8.15 -6.18 9.17
N SER A 17 -9.09 -7.11 8.96
CA SER A 17 -10.19 -7.39 9.90
C SER A 17 -9.67 -7.89 11.25
N ASN A 18 -8.65 -8.73 11.25
CA ASN A 18 -8.04 -9.23 12.48
C ASN A 18 -7.30 -8.11 13.24
N VAL A 19 -6.64 -7.19 12.54
CA VAL A 19 -6.05 -6.01 13.17
C VAL A 19 -7.12 -5.19 13.91
N LEU A 20 -8.27 -4.92 13.27
CA LEU A 20 -9.39 -4.22 13.91
C LEU A 20 -9.92 -4.98 15.14
N LYS A 21 -10.14 -6.29 15.02
CA LYS A 21 -10.65 -7.14 16.13
C LYS A 21 -9.68 -7.19 17.32
N ASN A 22 -8.39 -7.07 17.08
CA ASN A 22 -7.35 -7.09 18.10
C ASN A 22 -7.01 -5.70 18.67
N GLY A 23 -7.83 -4.68 18.37
CA GLY A 23 -7.73 -3.36 18.99
C GLY A 23 -6.94 -2.33 18.19
N GLY A 24 -6.47 -2.66 16.99
CA GLY A 24 -5.93 -1.69 16.06
C GLY A 24 -7.03 -0.76 15.51
N ASN A 25 -6.63 0.43 15.09
CA ASN A 25 -7.54 1.38 14.49
C ASN A 25 -7.65 1.21 12.95
N ALA A 26 -8.46 2.05 12.32
CA ALA A 26 -8.67 2.01 10.87
C ALA A 26 -7.38 2.22 10.06
N VAL A 27 -6.42 3.01 10.58
CA VAL A 27 -5.15 3.26 9.89
C VAL A 27 -4.23 2.05 10.01
N ASP A 28 -4.14 1.44 11.18
CA ASP A 28 -3.38 0.20 11.39
C ASP A 28 -3.88 -0.91 10.47
N ALA A 29 -5.20 -1.08 10.42
CA ALA A 29 -5.85 -2.07 9.55
C ALA A 29 -5.62 -1.76 8.05
N ALA A 30 -5.66 -0.50 7.64
CA ALA A 30 -5.41 -0.10 6.26
C ALA A 30 -3.96 -0.38 5.85
N ILE A 31 -2.98 -0.10 6.72
CA ILE A 31 -1.56 -0.40 6.46
C ILE A 31 -1.36 -1.92 6.33
N ALA A 32 -1.90 -2.70 7.28
CA ALA A 32 -1.82 -4.16 7.23
C ALA A 32 -2.44 -4.72 5.95
N THR A 33 -3.64 -4.26 5.61
CA THR A 33 -4.34 -4.68 4.38
C THR A 33 -3.53 -4.36 3.13
N ASN A 34 -2.97 -3.15 3.04
CA ASN A 34 -2.17 -2.73 1.89
C ASN A 34 -0.85 -3.51 1.78
N LEU A 35 -0.18 -3.77 2.91
CA LEU A 35 1.01 -4.63 2.97
C LEU A 35 0.71 -6.03 2.41
N ILE A 36 -0.34 -6.66 2.93
CA ILE A 36 -0.72 -8.01 2.48
C ILE A 36 -1.16 -8.02 1.02
N GLN A 37 -1.89 -7.00 0.57
CA GLN A 37 -2.27 -6.85 -0.83
C GLN A 37 -1.04 -6.86 -1.75
N GLY A 38 0.03 -6.17 -1.38
CA GLY A 38 1.28 -6.14 -2.14
C GLY A 38 2.04 -7.47 -2.15
N ILE A 39 1.75 -8.37 -1.21
CA ILE A 39 2.33 -9.73 -1.15
C ILE A 39 1.51 -10.70 -2.01
N VAL A 40 0.18 -10.70 -1.85
CA VAL A 40 -0.71 -11.70 -2.47
C VAL A 40 -1.15 -11.34 -3.89
N ALA A 41 -1.02 -10.07 -4.27
CA ALA A 41 -1.35 -9.56 -5.60
C ALA A 41 -0.34 -8.48 -6.05
N PRO A 42 0.95 -8.85 -6.17
CA PRO A 42 2.04 -7.92 -6.48
C PRO A 42 1.92 -7.29 -7.87
N GLU A 43 1.09 -7.85 -8.74
CA GLU A 43 0.77 -7.27 -10.05
C GLU A 43 -0.10 -6.02 -9.95
N THR A 44 -0.75 -5.78 -8.80
CA THR A 44 -1.64 -4.63 -8.59
C THR A 44 -1.03 -3.51 -7.77
N CYS A 45 -0.19 -3.82 -6.81
CA CYS A 45 0.49 -2.86 -5.93
C CYS A 45 1.70 -3.51 -5.25
N GLY A 46 2.51 -2.70 -4.57
CA GLY A 46 3.65 -3.24 -3.81
C GLY A 46 4.56 -2.16 -3.25
N ILE A 47 5.58 -2.60 -2.53
CA ILE A 47 6.56 -1.73 -1.84
C ILE A 47 7.41 -0.86 -2.78
N GLY A 48 7.46 -1.21 -4.07
CA GLY A 48 8.16 -0.45 -5.09
C GLY A 48 7.33 0.67 -5.73
N GLY A 49 6.09 0.85 -5.30
CA GLY A 49 5.14 1.82 -5.87
C GLY A 49 4.89 3.05 -5.00
N ASP A 50 3.79 3.70 -5.32
CA ASP A 50 3.30 4.89 -4.65
C ASP A 50 2.19 4.56 -3.65
N LEU A 51 1.89 5.50 -2.74
CA LEU A 51 0.77 5.38 -1.82
C LEU A 51 0.04 6.72 -1.71
N PHE A 52 -1.28 6.64 -1.79
CA PHE A 52 -2.18 7.75 -1.51
C PHE A 52 -3.16 7.33 -0.43
N ALA A 53 -3.42 8.22 0.52
CA ALA A 53 -4.40 7.95 1.56
C ALA A 53 -5.25 9.17 1.88
N ILE A 54 -6.52 8.92 2.16
CA ILE A 54 -7.45 9.88 2.75
C ILE A 54 -7.86 9.33 4.11
N VAL A 55 -7.59 10.09 5.15
CA VAL A 55 -7.92 9.74 6.53
C VAL A 55 -8.88 10.78 7.09
N TRP A 56 -10.00 10.33 7.66
CA TRP A 56 -10.83 11.22 8.46
C TRP A 56 -10.12 11.46 9.80
N ASP A 57 -9.74 12.69 10.05
CA ASP A 57 -9.06 13.12 11.28
C ASP A 57 -10.14 13.59 12.28
N PRO A 58 -10.40 12.81 13.35
CA PRO A 58 -11.46 13.14 14.31
C PRO A 58 -11.12 14.37 15.16
N GLU A 59 -9.85 14.68 15.39
CA GLU A 59 -9.42 15.84 16.16
C GLU A 59 -9.67 17.14 15.38
N GLN A 60 -9.39 17.11 14.08
CA GLN A 60 -9.59 18.25 13.20
C GLN A 60 -10.99 18.27 12.58
N ASN A 61 -11.78 17.20 12.75
CA ASN A 61 -13.11 17.00 12.16
C ASN A 61 -13.13 17.26 10.64
N LYS A 62 -12.12 16.76 9.94
CA LYS A 62 -11.98 16.91 8.48
C LYS A 62 -11.16 15.77 7.87
N PRO A 63 -11.31 15.51 6.57
CA PRO A 63 -10.40 14.61 5.86
C PRO A 63 -9.01 15.23 5.77
N THR A 64 -7.98 14.40 5.93
CA THR A 64 -6.59 14.72 5.62
C THR A 64 -6.10 13.81 4.51
N PHE A 65 -5.21 14.34 3.70
CA PHE A 65 -4.66 13.64 2.55
C PHE A 65 -3.17 13.40 2.75
N LEU A 66 -2.72 12.19 2.42
CA LEU A 66 -1.31 11.87 2.28
C LEU A 66 -1.01 11.56 0.82
N ASP A 67 -0.04 12.26 0.28
CA ASP A 67 0.60 11.96 -0.99
C ASP A 67 2.00 11.42 -0.70
N ALA A 68 2.16 10.13 -0.88
CA ALA A 68 3.44 9.43 -0.84
C ALA A 68 3.74 8.84 -2.22
N SER A 69 3.42 9.59 -3.28
CA SER A 69 3.94 9.32 -4.62
C SER A 69 5.42 9.68 -4.68
N GLY A 70 6.19 8.85 -5.33
CA GLY A 70 7.61 9.09 -5.49
C GLY A 70 7.92 10.18 -6.52
N TYR A 71 9.05 10.81 -6.38
CA TYR A 71 9.57 11.73 -7.38
C TYR A 71 10.02 10.98 -8.64
N ALA A 72 9.97 11.64 -9.78
CA ALA A 72 10.66 11.16 -10.97
C ALA A 72 12.16 11.03 -10.69
N GLY A 73 12.79 9.98 -11.22
CA GLY A 73 14.23 9.78 -11.05
C GLY A 73 15.02 11.01 -11.53
N SER A 74 16.11 11.35 -10.82
CA SER A 74 16.91 12.56 -11.09
C SER A 74 17.51 12.64 -12.51
N LYS A 75 17.60 11.52 -13.21
CA LYS A 75 18.09 11.43 -14.59
C LYS A 75 16.97 11.49 -15.64
N VAL A 76 15.70 11.59 -15.23
CA VAL A 76 14.58 11.74 -16.16
C VAL A 76 14.68 13.11 -16.83
N ASN A 77 14.78 13.09 -18.15
CA ASN A 77 14.82 14.31 -18.94
C ASN A 77 13.55 14.40 -19.80
N PRO A 78 12.69 15.40 -19.58
CA PRO A 78 11.46 15.59 -20.35
C PRO A 78 11.67 15.66 -21.86
N LYS A 79 12.87 16.06 -22.32
CA LYS A 79 13.21 16.08 -23.75
C LYS A 79 13.19 14.68 -24.37
N ASN A 80 13.47 13.63 -23.59
CA ASN A 80 13.43 12.24 -24.05
C ASN A 80 12.00 11.72 -24.20
N LEU A 81 11.01 12.45 -23.67
CA LEU A 81 9.57 12.13 -23.79
C LEU A 81 8.90 12.90 -24.94
N LYS A 82 9.66 13.75 -25.65
CA LYS A 82 9.12 14.59 -26.73
C LYS A 82 8.54 13.69 -27.84
N GLY A 83 7.28 13.96 -28.17
CA GLY A 83 6.54 13.19 -29.19
C GLY A 83 5.75 12.00 -28.65
N LEU A 84 5.87 11.67 -27.37
CA LEU A 84 5.01 10.70 -26.70
C LEU A 84 3.74 11.40 -26.19
N THR A 85 2.60 10.79 -26.42
CA THR A 85 1.30 11.21 -25.85
C THR A 85 1.10 10.68 -24.43
N SER A 86 1.80 9.60 -24.08
CA SER A 86 1.83 8.99 -22.76
C SER A 86 3.13 8.23 -22.56
N ILE A 87 3.55 8.01 -21.33
CA ILE A 87 4.69 7.14 -21.01
C ILE A 87 4.17 5.69 -21.05
N PRO A 88 4.75 4.79 -21.85
CA PRO A 88 4.37 3.38 -21.85
C PRO A 88 4.60 2.74 -20.48
N LEU A 89 3.73 1.82 -20.05
CA LEU A 89 3.79 1.17 -18.74
C LEU A 89 5.16 0.52 -18.46
N ASN A 90 5.77 -0.11 -19.46
CA ASN A 90 7.06 -0.77 -19.32
C ASN A 90 8.26 0.15 -19.63
N HIS A 91 8.05 1.47 -19.70
CA HIS A 91 9.13 2.41 -19.94
C HIS A 91 9.84 2.74 -18.61
N PRO A 92 11.20 2.84 -18.57
CA PRO A 92 11.92 3.16 -17.34
C PRO A 92 11.47 4.46 -16.66
N TYR A 93 10.92 5.40 -17.41
CA TYR A 93 10.42 6.69 -16.89
C TYR A 93 9.01 6.59 -16.28
N SER A 94 8.34 5.44 -16.36
CA SER A 94 7.09 5.19 -15.64
C SER A 94 7.34 4.81 -14.17
N VAL A 95 8.60 4.51 -13.80
CA VAL A 95 8.97 4.12 -12.45
C VAL A 95 9.39 5.36 -11.66
N THR A 96 8.71 5.61 -10.55
CA THR A 96 9.06 6.66 -9.57
C THR A 96 10.02 6.13 -8.51
N VAL A 97 10.61 7.02 -7.71
CA VAL A 97 11.28 6.61 -6.47
C VAL A 97 10.23 6.06 -5.52
N PRO A 98 10.36 4.82 -5.00
CA PRO A 98 9.32 4.21 -4.19
C PRO A 98 8.91 5.04 -2.97
N GLY A 99 7.63 5.32 -2.82
CA GLY A 99 7.07 6.12 -1.74
C GLY A 99 6.15 5.34 -0.79
N ALA A 100 5.65 4.17 -1.19
CA ALA A 100 4.62 3.43 -0.45
C ALA A 100 5.04 3.13 1.00
N VAL A 101 6.24 2.61 1.22
CA VAL A 101 6.74 2.27 2.56
C VAL A 101 6.88 3.53 3.44
N ALA A 102 7.40 4.62 2.89
CA ALA A 102 7.47 5.90 3.62
C ALA A 102 6.07 6.38 4.02
N GLY A 103 5.07 6.20 3.13
CA GLY A 103 3.68 6.50 3.42
C GLY A 103 3.11 5.68 4.58
N TRP A 104 3.42 4.38 4.69
CA TRP A 104 3.01 3.57 5.84
C TRP A 104 3.59 4.10 7.15
N PHE A 105 4.88 4.45 7.16
CA PHE A 105 5.52 5.00 8.36
C PHE A 105 4.92 6.34 8.76
N GLU A 106 4.63 7.24 7.82
CA GLU A 106 4.01 8.53 8.12
C GLU A 106 2.57 8.36 8.66
N LEU A 107 1.77 7.45 8.06
CA LEU A 107 0.42 7.13 8.54
C LEU A 107 0.47 6.54 9.96
N SER A 108 1.32 5.52 10.17
CA SER A 108 1.48 4.88 11.48
C SER A 108 1.93 5.87 12.55
N LYS A 109 2.93 6.71 12.26
CA LYS A 109 3.44 7.72 13.18
C LYS A 109 2.37 8.74 13.59
N LYS A 110 1.50 9.14 12.66
CA LYS A 110 0.51 10.19 12.92
C LYS A 110 -0.77 9.66 13.53
N TYR A 111 -1.22 8.49 13.13
CA TYR A 111 -2.55 7.98 13.45
C TYR A 111 -2.55 6.56 14.01
N GLY A 112 -1.45 5.81 13.87
CA GLY A 112 -1.39 4.41 14.31
C GLY A 112 -1.45 4.26 15.83
N THR A 113 -1.97 3.14 16.28
CA THR A 113 -2.04 2.72 17.68
C THR A 113 -1.24 1.46 17.95
N ILE A 114 -0.92 0.71 16.90
CA ILE A 114 -0.06 -0.48 16.95
C ILE A 114 1.34 -0.11 16.43
N PRO A 115 2.43 -0.61 17.05
CA PRO A 115 3.77 -0.45 16.50
C PRO A 115 3.82 -0.96 15.05
N ILE A 116 4.36 -0.18 14.13
CA ILE A 116 4.40 -0.57 12.71
C ILE A 116 5.17 -1.88 12.50
N GLN A 117 6.13 -2.19 13.37
CA GLN A 117 6.88 -3.45 13.35
C GLN A 117 5.95 -4.65 13.48
N ASP A 118 4.98 -4.58 14.40
CA ASP A 118 4.01 -5.66 14.62
C ASP A 118 3.10 -5.85 13.40
N ILE A 119 2.79 -4.75 12.69
CA ILE A 119 2.04 -4.82 11.43
C ILE A 119 2.90 -5.46 10.32
N LEU A 120 4.17 -5.09 10.21
CA LEU A 120 5.08 -5.64 9.20
C LEU A 120 5.33 -7.14 9.42
N GLU A 121 5.35 -7.60 10.68
CA GLU A 121 5.52 -9.02 11.02
C GLU A 121 4.44 -9.89 10.42
N LEU A 122 3.18 -9.40 10.34
CA LEU A 122 2.07 -10.11 9.67
C LEU A 122 2.39 -10.48 8.21
N GLY A 123 3.06 -9.59 7.49
CA GLY A 123 3.52 -9.83 6.12
C GLY A 123 4.66 -10.84 6.05
N ILE A 124 5.61 -10.74 6.99
CA ILE A 124 6.74 -11.68 7.10
C ILE A 124 6.23 -13.09 7.38
N GLU A 125 5.32 -13.24 8.34
CA GLU A 125 4.68 -14.52 8.67
C GLU A 125 3.97 -15.11 7.45
N LEU A 126 3.18 -14.33 6.72
CA LEU A 126 2.51 -14.79 5.51
C LEU A 126 3.50 -15.27 4.45
N CYS A 127 4.61 -14.57 4.26
CA CYS A 127 5.66 -14.99 3.33
C CYS A 127 6.32 -16.32 3.74
N HIS A 128 6.44 -16.58 5.03
CA HIS A 128 6.97 -17.88 5.53
C HIS A 128 5.97 -19.04 5.38
N ILE A 129 4.71 -18.79 5.67
CA ILE A 129 3.65 -19.80 5.57
C ILE A 129 3.33 -20.10 4.10
N GLY A 130 3.38 -19.07 3.24
CA GLY A 130 2.93 -19.14 1.87
C GLY A 130 1.42 -18.93 1.71
N PHE A 131 0.96 -18.84 0.49
CA PHE A 131 -0.45 -18.69 0.14
C PHE A 131 -0.72 -19.25 -1.25
N ASP A 132 -2.00 -19.56 -1.53
CA ASP A 132 -2.40 -20.03 -2.86
C ASP A 132 -2.37 -18.87 -3.85
N VAL A 133 -1.65 -19.07 -4.96
CA VAL A 133 -1.53 -18.09 -6.04
C VAL A 133 -2.86 -17.96 -6.76
N SER A 134 -3.37 -16.72 -6.90
CA SER A 134 -4.59 -16.46 -7.66
C SER A 134 -4.41 -16.75 -9.15
N GLU A 135 -5.52 -16.93 -9.86
CA GLU A 135 -5.47 -17.12 -11.32
C GLU A 135 -4.91 -15.86 -12.03
N GLU A 136 -5.23 -14.69 -11.51
CA GLU A 136 -4.75 -13.39 -12.00
C GLU A 136 -3.24 -13.25 -11.82
N LEU A 137 -2.74 -13.57 -10.64
CA LEU A 137 -1.30 -13.54 -10.38
C LEU A 137 -0.57 -14.57 -11.24
N ASN A 138 -1.10 -15.79 -11.36
CA ASN A 138 -0.51 -16.84 -12.19
C ASN A 138 -0.42 -16.45 -13.69
N LYS A 139 -1.36 -15.62 -14.19
CA LYS A 139 -1.29 -15.09 -15.57
C LYS A 139 -0.26 -13.98 -15.72
N SER A 140 0.14 -13.33 -14.62
CA SER A 140 1.08 -12.21 -14.61
C SER A 140 2.54 -12.66 -14.45
N LEU A 141 2.75 -13.88 -14.00
CA LEU A 141 4.05 -14.55 -13.88
C LEU A 141 4.48 -15.18 -15.21
#